data_38d20a3d4d46f1550db86f7f00892230
#
_entry.id   38d20a3d4d46f1550db86f7f00892230
#
_cell.length_a   1.000
_cell.length_b   1.000
_cell.length_c   1.000
_cell.angle_alpha   90.00
_cell.angle_beta   90.00
_cell.angle_gamma   90.00
#
_symmetry.space_group_name_H-M   'P 1'
#
loop_
_entity.id
_entity.type
_entity.pdbx_description
1 polymer ?
#
loop_
_entity_poly.entity_id
_entity_poly.type
_entity_poly.pdbx_seq_one_letter_code
_entity_poly.pdbx_strand_id
1 'polypeptide(L)'
;MEKAQDYRQDNPGLGCAKLYLIIKELFEETGCMPGRDAFIEILRKHGLMVHIRRRKHYKTTDSNHNYRKYPNLIVDLIPTRPNEVWVADITYVETTEGVCYLSLITDAYSHKIVGWAVGPTLETTYPLEALNMALASIDDETARRLIHHSDRGCQYCSAAYVEVLKQHGISISMTQSGDPLENAIAERANGILKTEWLYKMTIATRAECKAVLERIINFYNTRRPHMSIGMQTPEVAHGQSGEQRRCWKNNYAMG
;
A
#
# COMPACT_ATOMS: atom_id res chain seq x y z
N MET A 1 7.17 -16.71 22.55
CA MET A 1 5.78 -16.15 22.57
C MET A 1 5.78 -14.64 22.68
N GLU A 2 6.55 -14.06 23.58
CA GLU A 2 6.67 -12.62 23.82
C GLU A 2 6.87 -11.82 22.53
N LYS A 3 7.87 -12.17 21.71
CA LYS A 3 8.11 -11.52 20.41
C LYS A 3 6.92 -11.56 19.44
N ALA A 4 6.14 -12.63 19.46
CA ALA A 4 4.93 -12.73 18.64
C ALA A 4 3.80 -11.83 19.17
N GLN A 5 3.70 -11.67 20.49
CA GLN A 5 2.76 -10.76 21.14
C GLN A 5 3.13 -9.31 20.85
N ASP A 6 4.41 -8.94 21.01
CA ASP A 6 4.92 -7.60 20.70
C ASP A 6 4.60 -7.22 19.26
N TYR A 7 4.88 -8.13 18.30
CA TYR A 7 4.58 -7.87 16.91
C TYR A 7 3.08 -7.72 16.63
N ARG A 8 2.23 -8.47 17.37
CA ARG A 8 0.77 -8.37 17.30
C ARG A 8 0.22 -7.05 17.83
N GLN A 9 0.89 -6.40 18.77
CA GLN A 9 0.51 -5.06 19.25
C GLN A 9 0.71 -4.02 18.13
N ASP A 10 1.82 -4.10 17.41
CA ASP A 10 2.14 -3.18 16.34
C ASP A 10 1.40 -3.50 15.03
N ASN A 11 1.22 -4.80 14.71
CA ASN A 11 0.48 -5.26 13.53
C ASN A 11 -0.50 -6.40 13.88
N PRO A 12 -1.72 -6.06 14.31
CA PRO A 12 -2.69 -7.03 14.80
C PRO A 12 -3.25 -7.95 13.71
N GLY A 13 -3.15 -7.57 12.45
CA GLY A 13 -3.74 -8.29 11.32
C GLY A 13 -2.75 -9.09 10.46
N LEU A 14 -1.46 -9.07 10.76
CA LEU A 14 -0.46 -9.81 9.96
C LEU A 14 -0.75 -11.32 9.97
N GLY A 15 -0.79 -11.97 8.80
CA GLY A 15 -1.05 -13.40 8.68
C GLY A 15 0.01 -14.26 9.41
N CYS A 16 -0.44 -15.37 10.03
CA CYS A 16 0.44 -16.23 10.85
C CYS A 16 1.65 -16.80 10.09
N ALA A 17 1.53 -17.07 8.79
CA ALA A 17 2.65 -17.55 7.97
C ALA A 17 3.77 -16.50 7.83
N LYS A 18 3.43 -15.21 7.66
CA LYS A 18 4.43 -14.14 7.66
C LYS A 18 5.02 -13.91 9.04
N LEU A 19 4.19 -13.92 10.07
CA LEU A 19 4.65 -13.82 11.45
C LEU A 19 5.65 -14.93 11.78
N TYR A 20 5.40 -16.16 11.33
CA TYR A 20 6.34 -17.27 11.46
C TYR A 20 7.70 -16.97 10.85
N LEU A 21 7.71 -16.44 9.60
CA LEU A 21 8.97 -16.14 8.90
C LEU A 21 9.78 -15.05 9.61
N ILE A 22 9.10 -14.00 10.09
CA ILE A 22 9.74 -12.92 10.86
C ILE A 22 10.33 -13.44 12.17
N ILE A 23 9.55 -14.22 12.91
CA ILE A 23 10.00 -14.77 14.19
C ILE A 23 11.14 -15.78 13.98
N LYS A 24 11.04 -16.60 12.91
CA LYS A 24 12.10 -17.56 12.57
C LYS A 24 13.44 -16.88 12.33
N GLU A 25 13.46 -15.79 11.54
CA GLU A 25 14.66 -15.00 11.27
C GLU A 25 15.32 -14.48 12.56
N LEU A 26 14.50 -14.02 13.52
CA LEU A 26 14.98 -13.55 14.83
C LEU A 26 15.59 -14.66 15.71
N PHE A 27 15.30 -15.93 15.43
CA PHE A 27 15.75 -17.09 16.21
C PHE A 27 16.66 -18.03 15.42
N GLU A 28 17.11 -17.69 14.22
CA GLU A 28 18.00 -18.54 13.41
C GLU A 28 19.30 -18.92 14.13
N GLU A 29 19.84 -18.02 14.94
CA GLU A 29 21.06 -18.26 15.73
C GLU A 29 20.86 -19.20 16.95
N THR A 30 19.63 -19.32 17.45
CA THR A 30 19.35 -20.09 18.67
C THR A 30 18.88 -21.52 18.42
N GLY A 31 18.53 -21.87 17.18
CA GLY A 31 18.15 -23.22 16.75
C GLY A 31 16.86 -23.80 17.36
N CYS A 32 16.13 -23.03 18.16
CA CYS A 32 15.00 -23.51 18.97
C CYS A 32 13.61 -23.13 18.42
N MET A 33 13.47 -22.84 17.13
CA MET A 33 12.19 -22.48 16.54
C MET A 33 11.40 -23.73 16.10
N PRO A 34 10.13 -23.91 16.52
CA PRO A 34 9.28 -24.99 16.04
C PRO A 34 8.98 -24.84 14.55
N GLY A 35 8.59 -25.94 13.88
CA GLY A 35 8.10 -25.87 12.49
C GLY A 35 6.87 -24.98 12.37
N ARG A 36 6.60 -24.48 11.15
CA ARG A 36 5.52 -23.52 10.85
C ARG A 36 4.15 -23.94 11.42
N ASP A 37 3.77 -25.18 11.21
CA ASP A 37 2.42 -25.65 11.60
C ASP A 37 2.32 -25.79 13.13
N ALA A 38 3.39 -26.25 13.80
CA ALA A 38 3.47 -26.25 15.25
C ALA A 38 3.44 -24.83 15.84
N PHE A 39 4.12 -23.87 15.19
CA PHE A 39 4.05 -22.47 15.60
C PHE A 39 2.64 -21.90 15.48
N ILE A 40 1.92 -22.19 14.38
CA ILE A 40 0.53 -21.76 14.18
C ILE A 40 -0.39 -22.36 15.26
N GLU A 41 -0.15 -23.62 15.64
CA GLU A 41 -0.91 -24.28 16.71
C GLU A 41 -0.65 -23.62 18.07
N ILE A 42 0.59 -23.23 18.34
CA ILE A 42 0.94 -22.45 19.53
C ILE A 42 0.20 -21.10 19.54
N LEU A 43 0.20 -20.36 18.40
CA LEU A 43 -0.56 -19.11 18.28
C LEU A 43 -2.05 -19.32 18.55
N ARG A 44 -2.63 -20.42 18.07
CA ARG A 44 -4.05 -20.76 18.28
C ARG A 44 -4.35 -21.00 19.76
N LYS A 45 -3.51 -21.77 20.46
CA LYS A 45 -3.66 -22.04 21.91
C LYS A 45 -3.56 -20.76 22.75
N HIS A 46 -2.80 -19.76 22.29
CA HIS A 46 -2.64 -18.47 22.98
C HIS A 46 -3.60 -17.36 22.50
N GLY A 47 -4.60 -17.69 21.66
CA GLY A 47 -5.58 -16.72 21.19
C GLY A 47 -5.01 -15.64 20.23
N LEU A 48 -3.84 -15.91 19.61
CA LEU A 48 -3.13 -14.96 18.74
C LEU A 48 -3.44 -15.16 17.24
N MET A 49 -4.51 -15.91 16.93
CA MET A 49 -4.96 -16.07 15.53
C MET A 49 -5.60 -14.78 15.00
N VAL A 50 -5.39 -14.52 13.72
CA VAL A 50 -6.01 -13.37 13.05
C VAL A 50 -7.42 -13.72 12.59
N HIS A 51 -8.40 -12.94 13.02
CA HIS A 51 -9.76 -13.01 12.50
C HIS A 51 -9.96 -11.95 11.42
N ILE A 52 -10.34 -12.39 10.21
CA ILE A 52 -10.64 -11.50 9.10
C ILE A 52 -12.08 -11.00 9.27
N ARG A 53 -12.26 -9.70 9.48
CA ARG A 53 -13.57 -9.07 9.46
C ARG A 53 -13.84 -8.54 8.05
N ARG A 54 -14.96 -8.94 7.44
CA ARG A 54 -15.48 -8.31 6.20
C ARG A 54 -16.28 -7.09 6.60
N ARG A 55 -16.02 -5.94 5.96
CA ARG A 55 -16.79 -4.71 6.16
C ARG A 55 -17.41 -4.24 4.84
N LYS A 56 -18.34 -3.26 4.93
CA LYS A 56 -19.03 -2.68 3.77
C LYS A 56 -18.01 -2.00 2.84
N HIS A 57 -18.26 -2.10 1.53
CA HIS A 57 -17.54 -1.36 0.52
C HIS A 57 -18.20 0.01 0.32
N TYR A 58 -17.41 1.08 0.37
CA TYR A 58 -17.82 2.43 -0.05
C TYR A 58 -17.27 2.71 -1.45
N LYS A 59 -18.08 3.34 -2.28
CA LYS A 59 -17.63 3.79 -3.61
C LYS A 59 -16.83 5.09 -3.44
N THR A 60 -15.56 5.09 -3.85
CA THR A 60 -14.64 6.23 -3.74
C THR A 60 -14.33 6.87 -5.09
N THR A 61 -14.65 6.19 -6.20
CA THR A 61 -14.33 6.61 -7.55
C THR A 61 -15.58 7.05 -8.29
N ASP A 62 -15.55 8.27 -8.86
CA ASP A 62 -16.48 8.74 -9.87
C ASP A 62 -15.70 8.93 -11.19
N SER A 63 -15.90 8.00 -12.12
CA SER A 63 -15.30 8.02 -13.46
C SER A 63 -16.22 8.58 -14.56
N ASN A 64 -17.47 8.96 -14.20
CA ASN A 64 -18.44 9.51 -15.13
C ASN A 64 -18.35 11.04 -15.20
N HIS A 65 -17.28 11.56 -15.77
CA HIS A 65 -17.02 12.97 -15.93
C HIS A 65 -16.36 13.28 -17.29
N ASN A 66 -16.37 14.55 -17.70
CA ASN A 66 -15.86 15.03 -18.99
C ASN A 66 -14.36 15.40 -19.01
N TYR A 67 -13.62 15.13 -17.94
CA TYR A 67 -12.17 15.40 -17.94
C TYR A 67 -11.44 14.50 -18.92
N ARG A 68 -10.29 15.00 -19.41
CA ARG A 68 -9.39 14.22 -20.29
C ARG A 68 -8.90 12.97 -19.57
N LYS A 69 -8.98 11.83 -20.25
CA LYS A 69 -8.44 10.54 -19.83
C LYS A 69 -7.14 10.25 -20.57
N TYR A 70 -6.21 9.58 -19.88
CA TYR A 70 -4.88 9.27 -20.42
C TYR A 70 -4.78 7.76 -20.69
N PRO A 71 -3.89 7.33 -21.63
CA PRO A 71 -3.71 5.91 -21.95
C PRO A 71 -3.10 5.14 -20.77
N ASN A 72 -3.28 3.82 -20.76
CA ASN A 72 -2.57 2.94 -19.84
C ASN A 72 -1.16 2.67 -20.39
N LEU A 73 -0.14 3.13 -19.68
CA LEU A 73 1.26 3.01 -20.07
C LEU A 73 1.97 1.84 -19.38
N ILE A 74 1.27 1.09 -18.49
CA ILE A 74 1.90 0.09 -17.62
C ILE A 74 1.37 -1.34 -17.84
N VAL A 75 0.62 -1.60 -18.90
CA VAL A 75 -0.04 -2.91 -19.17
C VAL A 75 0.94 -4.08 -19.03
N ASP A 76 2.10 -3.99 -19.67
CA ASP A 76 3.11 -5.05 -19.66
C ASP A 76 4.41 -4.64 -18.97
N LEU A 77 4.37 -3.53 -18.23
CA LEU A 77 5.55 -2.96 -17.59
C LEU A 77 5.79 -3.62 -16.24
N ILE A 78 6.96 -4.23 -16.09
CA ILE A 78 7.46 -4.74 -14.82
C ILE A 78 8.53 -3.77 -14.33
N PRO A 79 8.27 -2.98 -13.27
CA PRO A 79 9.27 -2.05 -12.76
C PRO A 79 10.52 -2.78 -12.28
N THR A 80 11.70 -2.23 -12.59
CA THR A 80 13.02 -2.80 -12.23
C THR A 80 13.77 -1.96 -11.21
N ARG A 81 13.24 -0.79 -10.86
CA ARG A 81 13.85 0.15 -9.90
C ARG A 81 12.78 1.01 -9.23
N PRO A 82 13.10 1.60 -8.08
CA PRO A 82 12.24 2.58 -7.42
C PRO A 82 11.99 3.80 -8.31
N ASN A 83 10.83 4.43 -8.10
CA ASN A 83 10.43 5.66 -8.79
C ASN A 83 10.36 5.55 -10.32
N GLU A 84 10.12 4.33 -10.82
CA GLU A 84 9.81 4.08 -12.22
C GLU A 84 8.30 4.17 -12.49
N VAL A 85 7.49 3.62 -11.58
CA VAL A 85 6.03 3.70 -11.61
C VAL A 85 5.51 3.97 -10.21
N TRP A 86 4.73 5.02 -10.06
CA TRP A 86 3.89 5.24 -8.89
C TRP A 86 2.44 4.92 -9.22
N VAL A 87 1.77 4.22 -8.32
CA VAL A 87 0.34 3.90 -8.42
C VAL A 87 -0.42 4.63 -7.33
N ALA A 88 -1.51 5.29 -7.70
CA ALA A 88 -2.32 6.09 -6.79
C ALA A 88 -3.74 5.55 -6.68
N ASP A 89 -4.31 5.61 -5.49
CA ASP A 89 -5.69 5.25 -5.22
C ASP A 89 -6.21 5.97 -3.97
N ILE A 90 -7.54 6.15 -3.90
CA ILE A 90 -8.22 6.73 -2.75
C ILE A 90 -9.04 5.64 -2.07
N THR A 91 -8.89 5.55 -0.76
CA THR A 91 -9.70 4.64 0.04
C THR A 91 -10.34 5.37 1.22
N TYR A 92 -11.29 4.74 1.90
CA TYR A 92 -11.94 5.32 3.07
C TYR A 92 -11.40 4.73 4.37
N VAL A 93 -11.46 5.52 5.43
CA VAL A 93 -11.16 5.16 6.81
C VAL A 93 -12.35 5.55 7.68
N GLU A 94 -12.90 4.57 8.40
CA GLU A 94 -14.03 4.81 9.31
C GLU A 94 -13.54 5.37 10.65
N THR A 95 -14.18 6.43 11.12
CA THR A 95 -14.04 6.98 12.47
C THR A 95 -15.42 7.06 13.15
N THR A 96 -15.48 7.25 14.45
CA THR A 96 -16.79 7.42 15.14
C THR A 96 -17.48 8.73 14.76
N GLU A 97 -16.73 9.73 14.24
CA GLU A 97 -17.26 11.01 13.74
C GLU A 97 -17.67 10.94 12.25
N GLY A 98 -17.52 9.80 11.58
CA GLY A 98 -17.82 9.61 10.17
C GLY A 98 -16.62 9.12 9.37
N VAL A 99 -16.72 9.22 8.05
CA VAL A 99 -15.71 8.71 7.12
C VAL A 99 -14.65 9.77 6.84
N CYS A 100 -13.39 9.34 6.78
CA CYS A 100 -12.27 10.06 6.17
C CYS A 100 -11.84 9.33 4.89
N TYR A 101 -11.22 10.07 3.97
CA TYR A 101 -10.70 9.55 2.72
C TYR A 101 -9.18 9.63 2.73
N LEU A 102 -8.53 8.51 2.50
CA LEU A 102 -7.09 8.36 2.47
C LEU A 102 -6.63 8.24 1.03
N SER A 103 -5.87 9.23 0.57
CA SER A 103 -5.18 9.20 -0.72
C SER A 103 -3.80 8.60 -0.51
N LEU A 104 -3.44 7.56 -1.28
CA LEU A 104 -2.15 6.89 -1.21
C LEU A 104 -1.44 6.96 -2.57
N ILE A 105 -0.13 7.14 -2.53
CA ILE A 105 0.77 6.93 -3.66
C ILE A 105 1.79 5.87 -3.25
N THR A 106 1.85 4.80 -4.01
CA THR A 106 2.68 3.63 -3.73
C THR A 106 3.65 3.40 -4.88
N ASP A 107 4.91 3.23 -4.58
CA ASP A 107 5.92 2.82 -5.55
C ASP A 107 5.68 1.37 -5.98
N ALA A 108 5.53 1.14 -7.27
CA ALA A 108 5.14 -0.17 -7.79
C ALA A 108 6.25 -1.22 -7.69
N TYR A 109 7.51 -0.81 -7.66
CA TYR A 109 8.66 -1.69 -7.52
C TYR A 109 8.84 -2.17 -6.07
N SER A 110 8.94 -1.23 -5.14
CA SER A 110 9.25 -1.51 -3.74
C SER A 110 8.02 -1.74 -2.85
N HIS A 111 6.83 -1.39 -3.34
CA HIS A 111 5.59 -1.27 -2.56
C HIS A 111 5.64 -0.23 -1.43
N LYS A 112 6.63 0.68 -1.43
CA LYS A 112 6.72 1.77 -0.47
C LYS A 112 5.59 2.77 -0.70
N ILE A 113 4.90 3.16 0.35
CA ILE A 113 3.99 4.30 0.32
C ILE A 113 4.88 5.55 0.37
N VAL A 114 4.98 6.25 -0.76
CA VAL A 114 5.84 7.41 -0.94
C VAL A 114 5.14 8.73 -0.67
N GLY A 115 3.79 8.73 -0.75
CA GLY A 115 2.99 9.89 -0.42
C GLY A 115 1.61 9.49 0.08
N TRP A 116 1.06 10.27 1.01
CA TRP A 116 -0.28 10.05 1.52
C TRP A 116 -0.87 11.32 2.14
N ALA A 117 -2.19 11.40 2.11
CA ALA A 117 -2.94 12.44 2.80
C ALA A 117 -4.31 11.91 3.20
N VAL A 118 -4.89 12.44 4.26
CA VAL A 118 -6.22 12.05 4.74
C VAL A 118 -7.07 13.28 5.00
N GLY A 119 -8.32 13.25 4.55
CA GLY A 119 -9.26 14.33 4.74
C GLY A 119 -10.71 13.88 4.86
N PRO A 120 -11.60 14.78 5.27
CA PRO A 120 -13.02 14.48 5.49
C PRO A 120 -13.84 14.40 4.20
N THR A 121 -13.28 14.81 3.06
CA THR A 121 -13.97 14.90 1.76
C THR A 121 -13.15 14.25 0.65
N LEU A 122 -13.76 14.04 -0.52
CA LEU A 122 -13.11 13.55 -1.75
C LEU A 122 -12.57 14.70 -2.63
N GLU A 123 -12.22 15.82 -2.04
CA GLU A 123 -11.65 16.96 -2.78
C GLU A 123 -10.25 16.63 -3.31
N THR A 124 -9.88 17.25 -4.44
CA THR A 124 -8.57 17.07 -5.09
C THR A 124 -7.40 17.55 -4.22
N THR A 125 -7.65 18.37 -3.22
CA THR A 125 -6.63 18.87 -2.27
C THR A 125 -5.84 17.74 -1.62
N TYR A 126 -6.51 16.68 -1.17
CA TYR A 126 -5.83 15.57 -0.49
C TYR A 126 -4.99 14.70 -1.41
N PRO A 127 -5.44 14.28 -2.60
CA PRO A 127 -4.56 13.67 -3.60
C PRO A 127 -3.36 14.56 -3.97
N LEU A 128 -3.53 15.89 -4.06
CA LEU A 128 -2.44 16.84 -4.31
C LEU A 128 -1.45 16.89 -3.14
N GLU A 129 -1.92 16.90 -1.89
CA GLU A 129 -1.03 16.81 -0.72
C GLU A 129 -0.20 15.51 -0.74
N ALA A 130 -0.82 14.37 -1.07
CA ALA A 130 -0.14 13.10 -1.21
C ALA A 130 0.91 13.15 -2.34
N LEU A 131 0.58 13.75 -3.48
CA LEU A 131 1.50 13.92 -4.61
C LEU A 131 2.68 14.81 -4.24
N ASN A 132 2.43 15.95 -3.61
CA ASN A 132 3.49 16.87 -3.19
C ASN A 132 4.42 16.24 -2.13
N MET A 133 3.88 15.43 -1.22
CA MET A 133 4.69 14.65 -0.27
C MET A 133 5.61 13.68 -1.01
N ALA A 134 5.10 12.94 -1.99
CA ALA A 134 5.89 12.00 -2.79
C ALA A 134 6.97 12.72 -3.61
N LEU A 135 6.63 13.82 -4.27
CA LEU A 135 7.54 14.63 -5.09
C LEU A 135 8.70 15.22 -4.28
N ALA A 136 8.45 15.58 -3.02
CA ALA A 136 9.49 16.10 -2.14
C ALA A 136 10.61 15.06 -1.82
N SER A 137 10.40 13.79 -2.15
CA SER A 137 11.36 12.70 -1.90
C SER A 137 12.25 12.37 -3.11
N ILE A 138 12.03 12.97 -4.27
CA ILE A 138 12.75 12.70 -5.52
C ILE A 138 13.26 14.00 -6.15
N ASP A 139 14.26 13.88 -7.01
CA ASP A 139 14.75 14.98 -7.83
C ASP A 139 14.02 15.10 -9.18
N ASP A 140 14.24 16.21 -9.89
CA ASP A 140 13.60 16.48 -11.17
C ASP A 140 14.00 15.48 -12.26
N GLU A 141 15.20 14.89 -12.20
CA GLU A 141 15.62 13.90 -13.19
C GLU A 141 14.86 12.59 -13.01
N THR A 142 14.66 12.17 -11.79
CA THR A 142 13.83 11.02 -11.43
C THR A 142 12.36 11.27 -11.81
N ALA A 143 11.84 12.46 -11.54
CA ALA A 143 10.45 12.81 -11.87
C ALA A 143 10.18 12.71 -13.38
N ARG A 144 11.10 13.16 -14.25
CA ARG A 144 10.94 13.09 -15.71
C ARG A 144 10.88 11.67 -16.27
N ARG A 145 11.37 10.68 -15.53
CA ARG A 145 11.35 9.25 -15.93
C ARG A 145 10.19 8.48 -15.28
N LEU A 146 9.47 9.11 -14.37
CA LEU A 146 8.40 8.52 -13.61
C LEU A 146 7.11 8.41 -14.43
N ILE A 147 6.41 7.29 -14.29
CA ILE A 147 5.03 7.11 -14.72
C ILE A 147 4.15 7.16 -13.49
N HIS A 148 3.19 8.09 -13.47
CA HIS A 148 2.15 8.13 -12.45
C HIS A 148 0.88 7.46 -12.98
N HIS A 149 0.45 6.37 -12.36
CA HIS A 149 -0.72 5.60 -12.74
C HIS A 149 -1.83 5.71 -11.69
N SER A 150 -3.07 5.91 -12.14
CA SER A 150 -4.25 5.97 -11.28
C SER A 150 -5.49 5.39 -11.98
N ASP A 151 -6.57 5.25 -11.24
CA ASP A 151 -7.88 5.09 -11.84
C ASP A 151 -8.32 6.40 -12.56
N ARG A 152 -9.52 6.37 -13.17
CA ARG A 152 -10.12 7.53 -13.86
C ARG A 152 -10.99 8.37 -12.92
N GLY A 153 -10.70 8.41 -11.63
CA GLY A 153 -11.41 9.27 -10.69
C GLY A 153 -11.25 10.75 -11.02
N CYS A 154 -12.32 11.53 -10.80
CA CYS A 154 -12.34 12.96 -11.12
C CYS A 154 -11.19 13.73 -10.44
N GLN A 155 -10.71 13.27 -9.30
CA GLN A 155 -9.59 13.87 -8.57
C GLN A 155 -8.30 13.81 -9.38
N TYR A 156 -7.98 12.63 -9.96
CA TYR A 156 -6.76 12.41 -10.76
C TYR A 156 -6.85 13.01 -12.16
N CYS A 157 -8.08 13.17 -12.68
CA CYS A 157 -8.33 13.81 -13.96
C CYS A 157 -8.46 15.34 -13.87
N SER A 158 -8.48 15.91 -12.66
CA SER A 158 -8.64 17.34 -12.43
C SER A 158 -7.48 18.14 -13.03
N ALA A 159 -7.77 19.37 -13.51
CA ALA A 159 -6.75 20.23 -14.10
C ALA A 159 -5.61 20.51 -13.12
N ALA A 160 -5.92 20.73 -11.83
CA ALA A 160 -4.91 21.00 -10.80
C ALA A 160 -3.95 19.82 -10.61
N TYR A 161 -4.46 18.58 -10.55
CA TYR A 161 -3.63 17.39 -10.37
C TYR A 161 -2.75 17.12 -11.59
N VAL A 162 -3.35 17.18 -12.80
CA VAL A 162 -2.67 16.98 -14.07
C VAL A 162 -1.59 18.04 -14.30
N GLU A 163 -1.84 19.27 -13.90
CA GLU A 163 -0.87 20.37 -14.06
C GLU A 163 0.40 20.12 -13.25
N VAL A 164 0.27 19.68 -11.98
CA VAL A 164 1.43 19.34 -11.15
C VAL A 164 2.26 18.22 -11.80
N LEU A 165 1.62 17.15 -12.29
CA LEU A 165 2.34 16.07 -12.98
C LEU A 165 3.10 16.57 -14.20
N LYS A 166 2.49 17.45 -15.02
CA LYS A 166 3.13 18.02 -16.21
C LYS A 166 4.28 18.97 -15.89
N GLN A 167 4.15 19.79 -14.84
CA GLN A 167 5.20 20.70 -14.40
C GLN A 167 6.48 19.94 -14.01
N HIS A 168 6.34 18.73 -13.45
CA HIS A 168 7.48 17.86 -13.13
C HIS A 168 7.88 16.92 -14.29
N GLY A 169 7.22 16.99 -15.44
CA GLY A 169 7.51 16.16 -16.62
C GLY A 169 7.14 14.68 -16.45
N ILE A 170 6.25 14.36 -15.49
CA ILE A 170 5.81 13.00 -15.17
C ILE A 170 4.85 12.48 -16.25
N SER A 171 5.04 11.25 -16.70
CA SER A 171 4.15 10.57 -17.63
C SER A 171 2.86 10.16 -16.95
N ILE A 172 1.71 10.52 -17.52
CA ILE A 172 0.39 10.24 -16.93
C ILE A 172 -0.18 8.96 -17.54
N SER A 173 -0.54 8.02 -16.70
CA SER A 173 -1.14 6.73 -17.04
C SER A 173 -2.45 6.52 -16.27
N MET A 174 -3.47 5.95 -16.91
CA MET A 174 -4.75 5.66 -16.26
C MET A 174 -5.28 4.29 -16.69
N THR A 175 -6.04 3.65 -15.81
CA THR A 175 -6.75 2.41 -16.14
C THR A 175 -7.61 2.58 -17.39
N GLN A 176 -7.72 1.56 -18.25
CA GLN A 176 -8.54 1.62 -19.47
C GLN A 176 -9.94 1.07 -19.26
N SER A 177 -10.04 0.02 -18.46
CA SER A 177 -11.29 -0.65 -18.10
C SER A 177 -11.56 -0.49 -16.60
N GLY A 178 -12.71 -0.97 -16.14
CA GLY A 178 -12.99 -1.12 -14.71
C GLY A 178 -12.36 -2.37 -14.10
N ASP A 179 -11.35 -2.98 -14.77
CA ASP A 179 -10.67 -4.19 -14.26
C ASP A 179 -9.78 -3.82 -13.07
N PRO A 180 -10.03 -4.38 -11.88
CA PRO A 180 -9.20 -4.17 -10.71
C PRO A 180 -7.72 -4.53 -10.91
N LEU A 181 -7.42 -5.44 -11.86
CA LEU A 181 -6.03 -5.85 -12.14
C LEU A 181 -5.18 -4.69 -12.69
N GLU A 182 -5.79 -3.70 -13.33
CA GLU A 182 -5.08 -2.53 -13.86
C GLU A 182 -4.49 -1.62 -12.77
N ASN A 183 -5.00 -1.67 -11.51
CA ASN A 183 -4.45 -0.93 -10.37
C ASN A 183 -4.21 -1.82 -9.13
N ALA A 184 -3.91 -3.09 -9.36
CA ALA A 184 -3.83 -4.13 -8.32
C ALA A 184 -2.82 -3.82 -7.19
N ILE A 185 -1.73 -3.09 -7.48
CA ILE A 185 -0.71 -2.74 -6.48
C ILE A 185 -1.26 -1.71 -5.50
N ALA A 186 -1.94 -0.65 -5.98
CA ALA A 186 -2.55 0.36 -5.12
C ALA A 186 -3.69 -0.24 -4.30
N GLU A 187 -4.57 -1.03 -4.92
CA GLU A 187 -5.64 -1.75 -4.21
C GLU A 187 -5.08 -2.70 -3.14
N ARG A 188 -3.96 -3.36 -3.43
CA ARG A 188 -3.29 -4.25 -2.47
C ARG A 188 -2.74 -3.48 -1.27
N ALA A 189 -2.12 -2.32 -1.47
CA ALA A 189 -1.64 -1.46 -0.39
C ALA A 189 -2.80 -1.04 0.52
N ASN A 190 -3.88 -0.52 -0.06
CA ASN A 190 -5.11 -0.17 0.64
C ASN A 190 -5.71 -1.36 1.41
N GLY A 191 -5.80 -2.52 0.77
CA GLY A 191 -6.32 -3.75 1.38
C GLY A 191 -5.49 -4.19 2.59
N ILE A 192 -4.16 -4.05 2.53
CA ILE A 192 -3.26 -4.37 3.63
C ILE A 192 -3.49 -3.42 4.82
N LEU A 193 -3.50 -2.11 4.60
CA LEU A 193 -3.73 -1.13 5.67
C LEU A 193 -5.08 -1.38 6.35
N LYS A 194 -6.13 -1.66 5.59
CA LYS A 194 -7.46 -1.98 6.10
C LYS A 194 -7.48 -3.27 6.92
N THR A 195 -6.99 -4.35 6.36
CA THR A 195 -7.17 -5.68 6.96
C THR A 195 -6.20 -5.95 8.11
N GLU A 196 -5.00 -5.37 8.06
CA GLU A 196 -4.00 -5.60 9.09
C GLU A 196 -4.12 -4.61 10.26
N TRP A 197 -4.67 -3.40 10.06
CA TRP A 197 -4.82 -2.38 11.11
C TRP A 197 -6.22 -1.78 11.22
N LEU A 198 -6.70 -1.06 10.21
CA LEU A 198 -7.87 -0.20 10.34
C LEU A 198 -9.15 -0.94 10.74
N TYR A 199 -9.33 -2.17 10.28
CA TYR A 199 -10.46 -3.01 10.69
C TYR A 199 -10.30 -3.66 12.07
N LYS A 200 -9.15 -3.49 12.73
CA LYS A 200 -8.86 -4.04 14.06
C LYS A 200 -8.94 -3.00 15.17
N MET A 201 -9.04 -1.72 14.82
CA MET A 201 -9.07 -0.62 15.76
C MET A 201 -10.32 0.24 15.58
N THR A 202 -10.62 1.04 16.57
CA THR A 202 -11.62 2.11 16.49
C THR A 202 -10.87 3.43 16.58
N ILE A 203 -11.07 4.28 15.58
CA ILE A 203 -10.52 5.64 15.55
C ILE A 203 -11.64 6.56 16.03
N ALA A 204 -11.41 7.31 17.12
CA ALA A 204 -12.45 8.12 17.72
C ALA A 204 -12.77 9.36 16.87
N THR A 205 -11.75 10.12 16.49
CA THR A 205 -11.95 11.41 15.81
C THR A 205 -11.26 11.45 14.45
N ARG A 206 -11.71 12.35 13.60
CA ARG A 206 -11.04 12.64 12.32
C ARG A 206 -9.63 13.22 12.52
N ALA A 207 -9.44 14.00 13.59
CA ALA A 207 -8.13 14.53 13.93
C ALA A 207 -7.12 13.44 14.31
N GLU A 208 -7.56 12.44 15.08
CA GLU A 208 -6.74 11.29 15.46
C GLU A 208 -6.36 10.43 14.25
N CYS A 209 -7.20 10.39 13.21
CA CYS A 209 -7.00 9.56 12.03
C CYS A 209 -5.63 9.80 11.37
N LYS A 210 -5.17 11.04 11.28
CA LYS A 210 -3.86 11.39 10.69
C LYS A 210 -2.71 10.76 11.48
N ALA A 211 -2.69 10.92 12.80
CA ALA A 211 -1.63 10.38 13.65
C ALA A 211 -1.61 8.84 13.65
N VAL A 212 -2.79 8.21 13.61
CA VAL A 212 -2.92 6.75 13.50
C VAL A 212 -2.35 6.27 12.17
N LEU A 213 -2.71 6.91 11.06
CA LEU A 213 -2.23 6.55 9.73
C LEU A 213 -0.72 6.76 9.57
N GLU A 214 -0.16 7.85 10.11
CA GLU A 214 1.28 8.10 10.10
C GLU A 214 2.05 6.94 10.75
N ARG A 215 1.61 6.49 11.93
CA ARG A 215 2.21 5.33 12.62
C ARG A 215 2.09 4.05 11.80
N ILE A 216 0.90 3.78 11.23
CA ILE A 216 0.64 2.57 10.44
C ILE A 216 1.49 2.57 9.17
N ILE A 217 1.55 3.68 8.43
CA ILE A 217 2.29 3.80 7.18
C ILE A 217 3.80 3.70 7.44
N ASN A 218 4.28 4.33 8.51
CA ASN A 218 5.67 4.15 8.92
C ASN A 218 6.00 2.68 9.20
N PHE A 219 5.16 1.98 9.97
CA PHE A 219 5.34 0.54 10.22
C PHE A 219 5.27 -0.28 8.94
N TYR A 220 4.31 0.02 8.05
CA TYR A 220 4.17 -0.64 6.75
C TYR A 220 5.44 -0.50 5.92
N ASN A 221 6.02 0.68 5.85
CA ASN A 221 7.22 0.93 5.07
C ASN A 221 8.48 0.30 5.68
N THR A 222 8.66 0.40 7.00
CA THR A 222 9.95 0.12 7.66
C THR A 222 10.02 -1.25 8.33
N ARG A 223 8.89 -1.85 8.70
CA ARG A 223 8.88 -3.08 9.52
C ARG A 223 8.05 -4.23 8.93
N ARG A 224 7.13 -3.94 8.02
CA ARG A 224 6.27 -4.97 7.44
C ARG A 224 6.91 -5.62 6.22
N PRO A 225 7.23 -6.94 6.25
CA PRO A 225 7.79 -7.62 5.08
C PRO A 225 6.71 -7.96 4.04
N HIS A 226 7.12 -7.98 2.77
CA HIS A 226 6.28 -8.32 1.65
C HIS A 226 6.81 -9.53 0.88
N MET A 227 5.95 -10.53 0.66
CA MET A 227 6.32 -11.74 -0.08
C MET A 227 6.64 -11.43 -1.56
N SER A 228 6.03 -10.38 -2.15
CA SER A 228 6.26 -9.95 -3.54
C SER A 228 7.65 -9.40 -3.80
N ILE A 229 8.35 -8.98 -2.76
CA ILE A 229 9.69 -8.42 -2.81
C ILE A 229 10.65 -9.22 -1.90
N GLY A 230 10.51 -10.55 -1.88
CA GLY A 230 11.44 -11.45 -1.20
C GLY A 230 11.43 -11.38 0.33
N MET A 231 10.31 -11.04 0.95
CA MET A 231 10.18 -10.81 2.40
C MET A 231 10.94 -9.59 2.93
N GLN A 232 11.41 -8.72 2.06
CA GLN A 232 11.96 -7.43 2.46
C GLN A 232 10.86 -6.45 2.89
N THR A 233 11.25 -5.41 3.64
CA THR A 233 10.38 -4.26 3.87
C THR A 233 10.40 -3.33 2.65
N PRO A 234 9.33 -2.54 2.42
CA PRO A 234 9.31 -1.55 1.34
C PRO A 234 10.49 -0.58 1.36
N GLU A 235 10.92 -0.14 2.54
CA GLU A 235 12.06 0.77 2.70
C GLU A 235 13.36 0.14 2.21
N VAL A 236 13.63 -1.12 2.58
CA VAL A 236 14.83 -1.85 2.12
C VAL A 236 14.78 -2.09 0.61
N ALA A 237 13.64 -2.53 0.08
CA ALA A 237 13.47 -2.73 -1.35
C ALA A 237 13.60 -1.43 -2.16
N HIS A 238 13.18 -0.28 -1.59
CA HIS A 238 13.28 1.02 -2.23
C HIS A 238 14.72 1.52 -2.39
N GLY A 239 15.66 0.98 -1.63
CA GLY A 239 17.11 1.23 -1.78
C GLY A 239 17.81 0.32 -2.79
N GLN A 240 17.09 -0.55 -3.50
CA GLN A 240 17.65 -1.55 -4.42
C GLN A 240 17.16 -1.34 -5.85
N SER A 241 17.78 -2.05 -6.80
CA SER A 241 17.35 -2.11 -8.19
C SER A 241 17.58 -3.52 -8.75
N GLY A 242 16.95 -3.84 -9.87
CA GLY A 242 17.00 -5.15 -10.50
C GLY A 242 15.73 -5.97 -10.28
N GLU A 243 15.77 -7.23 -10.64
CA GLU A 243 14.60 -8.12 -10.53
C GLU A 243 14.31 -8.46 -9.06
N GLN A 244 13.07 -8.23 -8.63
CA GLN A 244 12.62 -8.57 -7.28
C GLN A 244 12.32 -10.08 -7.15
N ARG A 245 12.89 -10.72 -6.13
CA ARG A 245 12.60 -12.11 -5.80
C ARG A 245 11.19 -12.25 -5.23
N ARG A 246 10.32 -12.99 -5.89
CA ARG A 246 8.99 -13.35 -5.37
C ARG A 246 9.04 -14.62 -4.52
N CYS A 247 8.37 -14.63 -3.38
CA CYS A 247 8.30 -15.82 -2.50
C CYS A 247 7.19 -16.82 -2.89
N TRP A 248 6.60 -16.70 -4.06
CA TRP A 248 5.64 -17.67 -4.62
C TRP A 248 5.86 -17.87 -6.11
N LYS A 249 5.48 -19.07 -6.59
CA LYS A 249 5.42 -19.34 -8.03
C LYS A 249 4.08 -18.83 -8.56
N ASN A 250 4.09 -18.16 -9.69
CA ASN A 250 2.87 -17.75 -10.38
C ASN A 250 2.34 -18.98 -11.13
N ASN A 251 1.37 -19.70 -10.55
CA ASN A 251 0.78 -20.90 -11.16
C ASN A 251 -0.14 -20.58 -12.36
N TYR A 252 -0.35 -19.30 -12.69
CA TYR A 252 -1.18 -18.84 -13.80
C TYR A 252 -0.40 -18.44 -15.06
N ALA A 253 0.91 -18.62 -15.08
CA ALA A 253 1.77 -18.25 -16.22
C ALA A 253 2.00 -19.40 -17.19
N MET A 254 1.12 -20.42 -17.24
CA MET A 254 1.12 -21.46 -18.27
C MET A 254 -0.31 -21.64 -18.78
N GLY A 255 -0.68 -20.82 -19.76
CA GLY A 255 -1.88 -20.89 -20.56
C GLY A 255 -1.65 -20.10 -21.84
#